data_9d78d70c63872c0cdb9b7833a8f88252
#
_entry.id   9d78d70c63872c0cdb9b7833a8f88252
#
_cell.length_a   1.000
_cell.length_b   1.000
_cell.length_c   1.000
_cell.angle_alpha   90.00
_cell.angle_beta   90.00
_cell.angle_gamma   90.00
#
_symmetry.space_group_name_H-M   'P 1'
#
loop_
_entity.id
_entity.type
_entity.pdbx_description
1 polymer ?
#
loop_
_entity_poly.entity_id
_entity_poly.type
_entity_poly.pdbx_seq_one_letter_code
_entity_poly.pdbx_strand_id
1 'polypeptide(L)'
;NMSKAAELASLIGNINAGGGGVNRNLIINGAMNVSQRGTSHAFAHDGTANAYTLDRFFFETNAMDELDVTVTQDSSVPSGQGFSNSMKVDITTAESTLASDEFVRILQKIEAQNLQVLNYGTSDAKTTTLSFWVKSNLTGAFAVSMYEADGNRIIGSTYTISSANTWEKKTITFVGDTGGTINDDNGEGFWLNFCLATGSDRTGTANSSWGAFANAKLFNGQVANITSSASNDFYLTGVQLEVGQNPTEFEHEPHIVTENKCMRYFEQYQGPNTHGGNYDGGSTYIGHLFYKVRKRTQPTLTGLAGNYSNLYNTSTGSLGNEDIMYFVSGTSGYITKITIDAEL
;
A
#
# COMPACT_ATOMS: atom_id res chain seq x y z
N ASN A 1 1.76 -29.46 0.89
CA ASN A 1 0.91 -29.22 2.07
C ASN A 1 1.70 -29.60 3.31
N MET A 2 1.92 -28.66 4.20
CA MET A 2 2.49 -28.95 5.54
C MET A 2 1.49 -29.80 6.34
N SER A 3 1.99 -30.65 7.22
CA SER A 3 1.11 -31.35 8.17
C SER A 3 0.56 -30.35 9.19
N LYS A 4 -0.61 -30.63 9.78
CA LYS A 4 -1.18 -29.78 10.85
C LYS A 4 -0.23 -29.60 12.03
N ALA A 5 0.63 -30.58 12.30
CA ALA A 5 1.67 -30.47 13.33
C ALA A 5 2.76 -29.46 12.94
N ALA A 6 3.16 -29.42 11.66
CA ALA A 6 4.12 -28.44 11.17
C ALA A 6 3.52 -27.02 11.15
N GLU A 7 2.24 -26.89 10.82
CA GLU A 7 1.51 -25.61 10.88
C GLU A 7 1.44 -25.09 12.33
N LEU A 8 1.12 -25.97 13.28
CA LEU A 8 1.06 -25.60 14.71
C LEU A 8 2.44 -25.22 15.24
N ALA A 9 3.49 -25.97 14.88
CA ALA A 9 4.85 -25.65 15.28
C ALA A 9 5.33 -24.30 14.71
N SER A 10 4.94 -23.99 13.47
CA SER A 10 5.21 -22.72 12.83
C SER A 10 4.50 -21.56 13.55
N LEU A 11 3.22 -21.73 13.86
CA LEU A 11 2.44 -20.75 14.62
C LEU A 11 3.03 -20.50 16.01
N ILE A 12 3.38 -21.58 16.75
CA ILE A 12 4.01 -21.46 18.07
C ILE A 12 5.37 -20.76 17.97
N GLY A 13 6.15 -21.03 16.91
CA GLY A 13 7.42 -20.35 16.65
C GLY A 13 7.24 -18.85 16.46
N ASN A 14 6.24 -18.45 15.70
CA ASN A 14 5.93 -17.03 15.48
C ASN A 14 5.34 -16.34 16.71
N ILE A 15 4.50 -17.03 17.50
CA ILE A 15 4.00 -16.52 18.79
C ILE A 15 5.17 -16.23 19.73
N ASN A 16 6.10 -17.15 19.86
CA ASN A 16 7.29 -16.99 20.70
C ASN A 16 8.23 -15.89 20.20
N ALA A 17 8.22 -15.60 18.90
CA ALA A 17 8.95 -14.46 18.30
C ALA A 17 8.23 -13.11 18.48
N GLY A 18 7.01 -13.10 19.06
CA GLY A 18 6.20 -11.90 19.26
C GLY A 18 5.23 -11.59 18.11
N GLY A 19 5.08 -12.50 17.14
CA GLY A 19 4.24 -12.30 15.94
C GLY A 19 3.01 -13.19 15.82
N GLY A 20 2.71 -14.03 16.83
CA GLY A 20 1.54 -14.92 16.77
C GLY A 20 0.27 -14.28 17.33
N GLY A 21 -0.87 -14.57 16.73
CA GLY A 21 -2.17 -14.12 17.21
C GLY A 21 -2.95 -13.28 16.17
N VAL A 22 -3.95 -12.54 16.63
CA VAL A 22 -4.71 -11.59 15.82
C VAL A 22 -3.89 -10.32 15.54
N ASN A 23 -4.15 -9.66 14.42
CA ASN A 23 -3.43 -8.46 13.94
C ASN A 23 -1.93 -8.72 13.71
N ARG A 24 -1.55 -9.92 13.27
CA ARG A 24 -0.17 -10.26 12.96
C ARG A 24 0.29 -9.71 11.61
N ASN A 25 -0.64 -9.47 10.68
CA ASN A 25 -0.33 -8.90 9.38
C ASN A 25 -0.06 -7.38 9.51
N LEU A 26 1.16 -6.96 9.24
CA LEU A 26 1.57 -5.54 9.23
C LEU A 26 1.05 -4.81 7.98
N ILE A 27 0.62 -5.55 6.95
CA ILE A 27 0.05 -5.00 5.72
C ILE A 27 -1.44 -4.76 5.88
N ILE A 28 -1.89 -3.57 5.53
CA ILE A 28 -3.32 -3.22 5.52
C ILE A 28 -3.87 -3.51 4.12
N ASN A 29 -5.07 -4.12 4.05
CA ASN A 29 -5.75 -4.46 2.79
C ASN A 29 -4.97 -5.47 1.92
N GLY A 30 -4.21 -6.36 2.52
CA GLY A 30 -3.41 -7.35 1.79
C GLY A 30 -4.22 -8.30 0.90
N ALA A 31 -5.52 -8.46 1.15
CA ALA A 31 -6.47 -9.21 0.32
C ALA A 31 -7.12 -8.37 -0.79
N MET A 32 -6.73 -7.11 -0.99
CA MET A 32 -7.21 -6.20 -2.03
C MET A 32 -8.72 -5.94 -2.02
N ASN A 33 -9.36 -6.01 -0.84
CA ASN A 33 -10.82 -5.96 -0.71
C ASN A 33 -11.40 -4.54 -0.65
N VAL A 34 -10.60 -3.54 -0.27
CA VAL A 34 -11.03 -2.14 -0.12
C VAL A 34 -10.46 -1.31 -1.27
N SER A 35 -11.34 -0.55 -1.93
CA SER A 35 -11.00 0.33 -3.06
C SER A 35 -11.90 1.57 -3.07
N GLN A 36 -11.70 2.46 -2.10
CA GLN A 36 -12.53 3.67 -1.93
C GLN A 36 -12.33 4.69 -3.06
N ARG A 37 -11.16 4.69 -3.70
CA ARG A 37 -10.82 5.59 -4.82
C ARG A 37 -11.40 5.14 -6.16
N GLY A 38 -12.02 3.96 -6.20
CA GLY A 38 -12.53 3.33 -7.41
C GLY A 38 -11.79 2.03 -7.73
N THR A 39 -12.38 1.21 -8.58
CA THR A 39 -11.87 -0.13 -8.91
C THR A 39 -11.00 -0.17 -10.16
N SER A 40 -10.79 0.96 -10.84
CA SER A 40 -9.99 1.06 -12.07
C SER A 40 -9.30 2.42 -12.15
N HIS A 41 -7.99 2.39 -12.41
CA HIS A 41 -7.13 3.57 -12.51
C HIS A 41 -6.26 3.43 -13.76
N ALA A 42 -6.47 4.33 -14.73
CA ALA A 42 -5.67 4.39 -15.95
C ALA A 42 -4.56 5.44 -15.80
N PHE A 43 -3.37 5.07 -16.19
CA PHE A 43 -2.18 5.92 -16.23
C PHE A 43 -1.69 5.98 -17.68
N ALA A 44 -1.62 7.18 -18.21
CA ALA A 44 -1.07 7.44 -19.54
C ALA A 44 0.40 7.83 -19.47
N HIS A 45 1.10 7.71 -20.57
CA HIS A 45 2.50 8.05 -20.73
C HIS A 45 2.73 9.56 -20.58
N ASP A 46 3.01 10.01 -19.38
CA ASP A 46 3.35 11.41 -19.07
C ASP A 46 4.61 11.54 -18.19
N GLY A 47 5.47 10.51 -18.21
CA GLY A 47 6.75 10.45 -17.51
C GLY A 47 6.69 9.80 -16.14
N THR A 48 5.84 10.26 -15.25
CA THR A 48 5.75 9.71 -13.88
C THR A 48 4.30 9.66 -13.43
N ALA A 49 3.80 8.45 -13.21
CA ALA A 49 2.49 8.21 -12.63
C ALA A 49 2.62 7.77 -11.18
N ASN A 50 2.00 8.50 -10.26
CA ASN A 50 2.08 8.26 -8.83
C ASN A 50 0.68 8.37 -8.22
N ALA A 51 0.09 7.25 -7.81
CA ALA A 51 -1.21 7.28 -7.15
C ALA A 51 -1.44 6.09 -6.24
N TYR A 52 -2.18 6.32 -5.14
CA TYR A 52 -2.86 5.25 -4.45
C TYR A 52 -4.02 4.75 -5.31
N THR A 53 -4.02 3.46 -5.60
CA THR A 53 -5.04 2.79 -6.41
C THR A 53 -6.05 2.04 -5.53
N LEU A 54 -5.83 0.76 -5.23
CA LEU A 54 -6.54 0.09 -4.15
C LEU A 54 -6.01 0.64 -2.82
N ASP A 55 -6.90 0.77 -1.83
CA ASP A 55 -6.53 1.42 -0.57
C ASP A 55 -5.23 0.86 0.00
N ARG A 56 -4.35 1.76 0.42
CA ARG A 56 -3.00 1.54 0.93
C ARG A 56 -1.97 1.07 -0.08
N PHE A 57 -2.34 0.67 -1.29
CA PHE A 57 -1.39 0.28 -2.33
C PHE A 57 -1.15 1.44 -3.31
N PHE A 58 0.10 1.86 -3.38
CA PHE A 58 0.58 2.91 -4.25
C PHE A 58 1.19 2.31 -5.50
N PHE A 59 0.76 2.77 -6.65
CA PHE A 59 1.35 2.44 -7.95
C PHE A 59 2.24 3.59 -8.37
N GLU A 60 3.45 3.29 -8.81
CA GLU A 60 4.42 4.29 -9.22
C GLU A 60 5.17 3.85 -10.46
N THR A 61 5.28 4.78 -11.39
CA THR A 61 6.22 4.75 -12.51
C THR A 61 7.21 5.89 -12.38
N ASN A 62 8.40 5.75 -12.93
CA ASN A 62 9.38 6.83 -13.00
C ASN A 62 9.94 6.94 -14.41
N ALA A 63 9.91 8.16 -14.95
CA ALA A 63 10.48 8.54 -16.23
C ALA A 63 9.97 7.77 -17.47
N MET A 64 8.87 6.98 -17.32
CA MET A 64 8.26 6.22 -18.41
C MET A 64 7.62 7.18 -19.41
N ASP A 65 8.02 7.13 -20.68
CA ASP A 65 7.59 8.08 -21.70
C ASP A 65 6.68 7.51 -22.80
N GLU A 66 6.53 6.18 -22.86
CA GLU A 66 5.63 5.48 -23.78
C GLU A 66 4.56 4.61 -23.09
N LEU A 67 4.72 4.32 -21.80
CA LEU A 67 3.94 3.32 -21.07
C LEU A 67 2.53 3.80 -20.72
N ASP A 68 1.50 3.06 -21.18
CA ASP A 68 0.15 3.17 -20.60
C ASP A 68 -0.16 1.92 -19.77
N VAL A 69 -0.77 2.13 -18.61
CA VAL A 69 -1.11 1.05 -17.66
C VAL A 69 -2.51 1.26 -17.10
N THR A 70 -3.24 0.18 -16.91
CA THR A 70 -4.46 0.18 -16.10
C THR A 70 -4.28 -0.68 -14.86
N VAL A 71 -4.50 -0.11 -13.70
CA VAL A 71 -4.52 -0.83 -12.42
C VAL A 71 -5.95 -1.04 -11.97
N THR A 72 -6.35 -2.29 -11.73
CA THR A 72 -7.73 -2.63 -11.37
C THR A 72 -7.81 -3.52 -10.14
N GLN A 73 -8.93 -3.41 -9.42
CA GLN A 73 -9.39 -4.46 -8.52
C GLN A 73 -10.07 -5.54 -9.37
N ASP A 74 -9.49 -6.73 -9.41
CA ASP A 74 -9.89 -7.84 -10.28
C ASP A 74 -10.39 -9.03 -9.47
N SER A 75 -11.34 -9.79 -10.02
CA SER A 75 -11.92 -10.96 -9.37
C SER A 75 -11.13 -12.26 -9.60
N SER A 76 -10.06 -12.24 -10.41
CA SER A 76 -9.16 -13.38 -10.53
C SER A 76 -8.35 -13.56 -9.26
N VAL A 77 -8.51 -14.71 -8.60
CA VAL A 77 -7.87 -15.01 -7.31
C VAL A 77 -7.39 -16.47 -7.25
N PRO A 78 -6.43 -16.80 -6.36
CA PRO A 78 -6.04 -18.19 -6.16
C PRO A 78 -7.20 -19.01 -5.59
N SER A 79 -7.55 -20.11 -6.27
CA SER A 79 -8.69 -20.96 -5.90
C SER A 79 -8.51 -21.59 -4.50
N GLY A 80 -9.58 -21.59 -3.72
CA GLY A 80 -9.63 -22.26 -2.41
C GLY A 80 -8.85 -21.55 -1.29
N GLN A 81 -8.38 -20.31 -1.51
CA GLN A 81 -7.58 -19.55 -0.54
C GLN A 81 -8.38 -18.45 0.18
N GLY A 82 -9.67 -18.34 -0.07
CA GLY A 82 -10.57 -17.40 0.62
C GLY A 82 -10.49 -15.96 0.15
N PHE A 83 -9.77 -15.66 -0.93
CA PHE A 83 -9.71 -14.32 -1.52
C PHE A 83 -10.88 -14.06 -2.46
N SER A 84 -11.33 -12.81 -2.51
CA SER A 84 -12.35 -12.33 -3.45
C SER A 84 -11.77 -11.40 -4.51
N ASN A 85 -10.66 -10.74 -4.21
CA ASN A 85 -10.07 -9.73 -5.08
C ASN A 85 -8.54 -9.86 -5.15
N SER A 86 -8.00 -9.36 -6.26
CA SER A 86 -6.59 -9.11 -6.47
C SER A 86 -6.39 -7.72 -7.08
N MET A 87 -5.20 -7.18 -6.98
CA MET A 87 -4.76 -6.06 -7.80
C MET A 87 -4.26 -6.62 -9.12
N LYS A 88 -4.78 -6.12 -10.25
CA LYS A 88 -4.26 -6.38 -11.59
C LYS A 88 -3.55 -5.13 -12.10
N VAL A 89 -2.34 -5.28 -12.59
CA VAL A 89 -1.62 -4.29 -13.41
C VAL A 89 -1.61 -4.80 -14.84
N ASP A 90 -2.23 -4.07 -15.75
CA ASP A 90 -2.44 -4.41 -17.14
C ASP A 90 -1.71 -3.40 -18.03
N ILE A 91 -0.77 -3.85 -18.82
CA ILE A 91 -0.05 -2.98 -19.75
C ILE A 91 -0.92 -2.77 -20.98
N THR A 92 -1.29 -1.54 -21.27
CA THR A 92 -2.14 -1.18 -22.42
C THR A 92 -1.36 -0.59 -23.58
N THR A 93 -0.24 0.08 -23.30
CA THR A 93 0.78 0.46 -24.28
C THR A 93 2.15 0.05 -23.74
N ALA A 94 2.95 -0.62 -24.54
CA ALA A 94 4.23 -1.16 -24.11
C ALA A 94 5.33 -0.12 -24.16
N GLU A 95 6.24 -0.19 -23.20
CA GLU A 95 7.56 0.43 -23.24
C GLU A 95 8.62 -0.67 -23.17
N SER A 96 9.03 -1.13 -24.35
CA SER A 96 9.83 -2.35 -24.47
C SER A 96 11.30 -2.17 -24.10
N THR A 97 11.81 -0.95 -24.22
CA THR A 97 13.21 -0.61 -23.93
C THR A 97 13.27 0.41 -22.79
N LEU A 98 13.77 -0.02 -21.65
CA LEU A 98 13.86 0.85 -20.49
C LEU A 98 15.14 1.68 -20.50
N ALA A 99 15.02 2.98 -20.26
CA ALA A 99 16.15 3.82 -19.89
C ALA A 99 16.69 3.45 -18.49
N SER A 100 17.86 3.91 -18.13
CA SER A 100 18.56 3.44 -16.92
C SER A 100 17.81 3.77 -15.62
N ASP A 101 17.07 4.86 -15.58
CA ASP A 101 16.36 5.36 -14.39
C ASP A 101 14.87 5.02 -14.36
N GLU A 102 14.34 4.43 -15.43
CA GLU A 102 12.94 4.02 -15.52
C GLU A 102 12.60 2.85 -14.60
N PHE A 103 11.41 2.88 -14.03
CA PHE A 103 10.86 1.75 -13.28
C PHE A 103 9.34 1.79 -13.14
N VAL A 104 8.79 0.62 -12.86
CA VAL A 104 7.39 0.41 -12.43
C VAL A 104 7.38 -0.41 -11.15
N ARG A 105 6.66 0.06 -10.12
CA ARG A 105 6.49 -0.66 -8.85
C ARG A 105 5.09 -0.52 -8.27
N ILE A 106 4.75 -1.49 -7.42
CA ILE A 106 3.69 -1.39 -6.43
C ILE A 106 4.36 -1.29 -5.06
N LEU A 107 3.86 -0.42 -4.20
CA LEU A 107 4.36 -0.36 -2.82
C LEU A 107 3.26 -0.13 -1.81
N GLN A 108 3.52 -0.52 -0.56
CA GLN A 108 2.78 -0.08 0.60
C GLN A 108 3.74 0.52 1.62
N LYS A 109 3.38 1.69 2.13
CA LYS A 109 4.09 2.33 3.25
C LYS A 109 3.39 1.97 4.56
N ILE A 110 4.17 1.69 5.60
CA ILE A 110 3.69 1.29 6.93
C ILE A 110 4.13 2.36 7.93
N GLU A 111 3.19 2.81 8.79
CA GLU A 111 3.51 3.76 9.86
C GLU A 111 4.56 3.19 10.82
N ALA A 112 5.52 4.03 11.21
CA ALA A 112 6.63 3.66 12.10
C ALA A 112 6.15 3.14 13.46
N GLN A 113 5.13 3.77 14.07
CA GLN A 113 4.54 3.31 15.33
C GLN A 113 3.97 1.88 15.30
N ASN A 114 3.58 1.39 14.11
CA ASN A 114 3.06 0.02 13.96
C ASN A 114 4.17 -1.04 13.86
N LEU A 115 5.42 -0.60 13.77
CA LEU A 115 6.59 -1.46 13.58
C LEU A 115 7.43 -1.63 14.86
N GLN A 116 7.03 -1.04 15.99
CA GLN A 116 7.79 -1.09 17.25
C GLN A 116 8.00 -2.52 17.76
N VAL A 117 7.09 -3.44 17.44
CA VAL A 117 7.20 -4.87 17.75
C VAL A 117 8.44 -5.53 17.14
N LEU A 118 9.03 -4.93 16.11
CA LEU A 118 10.20 -5.45 15.40
C LEU A 118 11.51 -5.26 16.16
N ASN A 119 11.57 -4.33 17.12
CA ASN A 119 12.77 -4.01 17.93
C ASN A 119 14.00 -3.68 17.06
N TYR A 120 13.82 -3.05 15.90
CA TYR A 120 14.92 -2.70 15.00
C TYR A 120 15.86 -1.69 15.66
N GLY A 121 17.15 -1.74 15.32
CA GLY A 121 18.20 -0.97 15.98
C GLY A 121 18.72 -1.60 17.28
N THR A 122 18.28 -2.81 17.60
CA THR A 122 18.73 -3.54 18.81
C THR A 122 19.22 -4.94 18.46
N SER A 123 19.91 -5.59 19.38
CA SER A 123 20.31 -7.01 19.24
C SER A 123 19.11 -7.96 19.14
N ASP A 124 17.93 -7.52 19.58
CA ASP A 124 16.68 -8.30 19.60
C ASP A 124 15.80 -8.04 18.36
N ALA A 125 16.36 -7.41 17.33
CA ALA A 125 15.67 -7.13 16.07
C ALA A 125 15.04 -8.40 15.49
N LYS A 126 13.72 -8.34 15.24
CA LYS A 126 12.94 -9.50 14.83
C LYS A 126 13.05 -9.75 13.33
N THR A 127 13.16 -11.01 12.97
CA THR A 127 12.97 -11.49 11.60
C THR A 127 11.51 -11.29 11.19
N THR A 128 11.28 -10.93 9.94
CA THR A 128 9.94 -10.86 9.35
C THR A 128 9.82 -11.82 8.18
N THR A 129 8.62 -12.36 7.96
CA THR A 129 8.29 -13.18 6.79
C THR A 129 7.21 -12.51 5.98
N LEU A 130 7.52 -12.29 4.71
CA LEU A 130 6.58 -11.82 3.70
C LEU A 130 6.03 -13.02 2.95
N SER A 131 4.70 -13.13 2.86
CA SER A 131 4.02 -14.10 2.00
C SER A 131 2.98 -13.39 1.15
N PHE A 132 2.79 -13.85 -0.09
CA PHE A 132 1.85 -13.26 -1.05
C PHE A 132 1.55 -14.22 -2.18
N TRP A 133 0.48 -13.96 -2.92
CA TRP A 133 0.11 -14.67 -4.13
C TRP A 133 0.31 -13.77 -5.35
N VAL A 134 0.94 -14.32 -6.37
CA VAL A 134 1.18 -13.64 -7.65
C VAL A 134 0.76 -14.50 -8.82
N LYS A 135 0.36 -13.85 -9.91
CA LYS A 135 0.14 -14.43 -11.22
C LYS A 135 0.57 -13.42 -12.29
N SER A 136 1.19 -13.88 -13.37
CA SER A 136 1.49 -13.09 -14.56
C SER A 136 1.52 -14.02 -15.78
N ASN A 137 1.29 -13.49 -16.97
CA ASN A 137 1.62 -14.19 -18.21
C ASN A 137 3.12 -14.21 -18.47
N LEU A 138 3.90 -13.32 -17.80
CA LEU A 138 5.35 -13.27 -17.89
C LEU A 138 6.00 -14.10 -16.77
N THR A 139 6.91 -15.01 -17.13
CA THR A 139 7.73 -15.79 -16.19
C THR A 139 9.08 -15.11 -15.98
N GLY A 140 9.74 -15.40 -14.86
CA GLY A 140 11.07 -14.88 -14.56
C GLY A 140 11.22 -14.38 -13.14
N ALA A 141 12.38 -13.78 -12.85
CA ALA A 141 12.70 -13.23 -11.55
C ALA A 141 12.18 -11.79 -11.41
N PHE A 142 11.45 -11.57 -10.31
CA PHE A 142 10.97 -10.27 -9.87
C PHE A 142 11.62 -9.91 -8.53
N ALA A 143 11.94 -8.65 -8.34
CA ALA A 143 12.52 -8.15 -7.09
C ALA A 143 11.45 -7.64 -6.12
N VAL A 144 11.71 -7.83 -4.84
CA VAL A 144 10.98 -7.22 -3.74
C VAL A 144 11.99 -6.62 -2.74
N SER A 145 11.70 -5.45 -2.19
CA SER A 145 12.56 -4.83 -1.19
C SER A 145 11.75 -4.21 -0.06
N MET A 146 12.37 -4.14 1.12
CA MET A 146 11.92 -3.32 2.24
C MET A 146 12.91 -2.18 2.45
N TYR A 147 12.39 -0.96 2.42
CA TYR A 147 13.12 0.25 2.73
C TYR A 147 12.67 0.77 4.08
N GLU A 148 13.60 0.97 4.99
CA GLU A 148 13.42 1.59 6.30
C GLU A 148 13.66 3.11 6.15
N ALA A 149 12.59 3.90 6.32
CA ALA A 149 12.63 5.32 6.01
C ALA A 149 13.45 6.11 7.04
N ASP A 150 13.25 5.87 8.33
CA ASP A 150 13.93 6.61 9.40
C ASP A 150 15.45 6.38 9.40
N GLY A 151 15.88 5.13 9.25
CA GLY A 151 17.29 4.75 9.23
C GLY A 151 17.94 4.86 7.85
N ASN A 152 17.15 5.16 6.80
CA ASN A 152 17.60 5.18 5.40
C ASN A 152 18.35 3.92 5.01
N ARG A 153 17.74 2.76 5.28
CA ARG A 153 18.33 1.43 5.07
C ARG A 153 17.42 0.56 4.20
N ILE A 154 18.01 -0.45 3.58
CA ILE A 154 17.29 -1.32 2.64
C ILE A 154 17.76 -2.76 2.72
N ILE A 155 16.83 -3.69 2.57
CA ILE A 155 17.04 -5.11 2.30
C ILE A 155 16.17 -5.52 1.12
N GLY A 156 16.59 -6.50 0.34
CA GLY A 156 15.80 -7.01 -0.78
C GLY A 156 16.02 -8.48 -1.04
N SER A 157 15.17 -9.01 -1.88
CA SER A 157 15.21 -10.39 -2.35
C SER A 157 14.54 -10.49 -3.71
N THR A 158 14.61 -11.67 -4.31
CA THR A 158 13.87 -11.98 -5.54
C THR A 158 12.94 -13.16 -5.33
N TYR A 159 11.90 -13.22 -6.14
CA TYR A 159 11.04 -14.39 -6.32
C TYR A 159 10.87 -14.68 -7.80
N THR A 160 10.62 -15.93 -8.16
CA THR A 160 10.45 -16.34 -9.55
C THR A 160 9.00 -16.73 -9.79
N ILE A 161 8.36 -16.15 -10.81
CA ILE A 161 7.14 -16.69 -11.39
C ILE A 161 7.56 -17.78 -12.36
N SER A 162 7.19 -19.03 -12.06
CA SER A 162 7.67 -20.23 -12.77
C SER A 162 6.74 -20.67 -13.90
N SER A 163 5.45 -20.39 -13.76
CA SER A 163 4.40 -20.82 -14.70
C SER A 163 3.51 -19.64 -15.09
N ALA A 164 3.48 -19.36 -16.39
CA ALA A 164 2.62 -18.30 -16.94
C ALA A 164 1.14 -18.54 -16.60
N ASN A 165 0.41 -17.46 -16.30
CA ASN A 165 -1.03 -17.47 -16.02
C ASN A 165 -1.44 -18.35 -14.83
N THR A 166 -0.51 -18.67 -13.92
CA THR A 166 -0.75 -19.56 -12.77
C THR A 166 -0.53 -18.79 -11.48
N TRP A 167 -1.47 -18.93 -10.54
CA TRP A 167 -1.30 -18.38 -9.20
C TRP A 167 -0.24 -19.17 -8.41
N GLU A 168 0.77 -18.46 -7.91
CA GLU A 168 1.84 -19.02 -7.11
C GLU A 168 1.96 -18.29 -5.77
N LYS A 169 2.00 -19.03 -4.66
CA LYS A 169 2.33 -18.45 -3.33
C LYS A 169 3.83 -18.28 -3.23
N LYS A 170 4.27 -17.09 -2.85
CA LYS A 170 5.67 -16.77 -2.60
C LYS A 170 5.88 -16.47 -1.12
N THR A 171 7.06 -16.80 -0.63
CA THR A 171 7.48 -16.57 0.75
C THR A 171 8.93 -16.11 0.77
N ILE A 172 9.19 -15.03 1.50
CA ILE A 172 10.52 -14.45 1.66
C ILE A 172 10.70 -14.07 3.12
N THR A 173 11.84 -14.46 3.70
CA THR A 173 12.17 -14.11 5.07
C THR A 173 13.28 -13.06 5.07
N PHE A 174 13.06 -11.97 5.79
CA PHE A 174 14.02 -10.89 5.98
C PHE A 174 14.51 -10.92 7.43
N VAL A 175 15.82 -10.94 7.60
CA VAL A 175 16.44 -10.83 8.93
C VAL A 175 16.14 -9.48 9.56
N GLY A 176 16.08 -9.39 10.89
CA GLY A 176 15.91 -8.13 11.59
C GLY A 176 17.09 -7.18 11.40
N ASP A 177 16.83 -5.87 11.35
CA ASP A 177 17.87 -4.87 11.26
C ASP A 177 18.37 -4.45 12.65
N THR A 178 19.56 -4.91 13.02
CA THR A 178 20.21 -4.53 14.29
C THR A 178 20.83 -3.15 14.27
N GLY A 179 21.00 -2.56 13.08
CA GLY A 179 21.59 -1.21 12.89
C GLY A 179 20.59 -0.17 12.40
N GLY A 180 19.30 -0.53 12.32
CA GLY A 180 18.23 0.36 11.86
C GLY A 180 17.75 1.33 12.93
N THR A 181 16.79 2.16 12.56
CA THR A 181 16.06 3.05 13.47
C THR A 181 14.64 3.19 12.98
N ILE A 182 13.67 2.85 13.79
CA ILE A 182 12.24 3.07 13.52
C ILE A 182 11.68 3.95 14.64
N ASN A 183 11.25 5.16 14.29
CA ASN A 183 10.66 6.10 15.25
C ASN A 183 9.30 5.59 15.74
N ASP A 184 8.90 5.98 16.95
CA ASP A 184 7.56 5.71 17.47
C ASP A 184 6.63 6.89 17.15
N ASP A 185 6.34 7.06 15.85
CA ASP A 185 5.48 8.12 15.35
C ASP A 185 4.57 7.67 14.21
N ASN A 186 3.78 8.60 13.69
CA ASN A 186 2.88 8.35 12.56
C ASN A 186 3.52 8.62 11.19
N GLY A 187 4.84 8.75 11.12
CA GLY A 187 5.63 8.88 9.90
C GLY A 187 5.79 7.57 9.14
N GLU A 188 6.58 7.62 8.08
CA GLU A 188 6.92 6.45 7.27
C GLU A 188 7.95 5.58 7.98
N GLY A 189 7.60 4.35 8.33
CA GLY A 189 8.54 3.38 8.88
C GLY A 189 9.12 2.49 7.79
N PHE A 190 8.29 1.66 7.15
CA PHE A 190 8.69 0.80 6.04
C PHE A 190 7.99 1.14 4.72
N TRP A 191 8.72 0.92 3.62
CA TRP A 191 8.15 0.77 2.28
C TRP A 191 8.38 -0.66 1.84
N LEU A 192 7.32 -1.41 1.65
CA LEU A 192 7.38 -2.73 1.00
C LEU A 192 7.16 -2.53 -0.49
N ASN A 193 8.18 -2.83 -1.30
CA ASN A 193 8.19 -2.57 -2.74
C ASN A 193 8.15 -3.88 -3.52
N PHE A 194 7.27 -3.96 -4.52
CA PHE A 194 7.23 -5.01 -5.54
C PHE A 194 7.63 -4.37 -6.87
N CYS A 195 8.77 -4.74 -7.40
CA CYS A 195 9.24 -4.29 -8.70
C CYS A 195 8.53 -5.04 -9.82
N LEU A 196 8.08 -4.34 -10.85
CA LEU A 196 7.47 -4.92 -12.03
C LEU A 196 8.36 -4.77 -13.27
N ALA A 197 9.09 -3.68 -13.35
CA ALA A 197 10.09 -3.39 -14.38
C ALA A 197 11.07 -2.35 -13.85
N THR A 198 12.33 -2.39 -14.31
CA THR A 198 13.32 -1.36 -13.93
C THR A 198 14.51 -1.33 -14.87
N GLY A 199 15.03 -0.13 -15.09
CA GLY A 199 16.32 0.12 -15.73
C GLY A 199 17.52 -0.15 -14.81
N SER A 200 18.72 0.00 -15.36
CA SER A 200 19.97 -0.45 -14.74
C SER A 200 20.36 0.29 -13.46
N ASP A 201 19.91 1.52 -13.25
CA ASP A 201 20.28 2.32 -12.09
C ASP A 201 19.73 1.78 -10.75
N ARG A 202 18.77 0.84 -10.81
CA ARG A 202 18.09 0.28 -9.64
C ARG A 202 18.47 -1.18 -9.33
N THR A 203 19.33 -1.82 -10.17
CA THR A 203 19.56 -3.28 -10.12
C THR A 203 21.01 -3.70 -9.80
N GLY A 204 21.95 -2.78 -9.65
CA GLY A 204 23.38 -3.08 -9.74
C GLY A 204 24.05 -3.65 -8.49
N THR A 205 23.43 -3.63 -7.31
CA THR A 205 24.11 -3.96 -6.05
C THR A 205 23.30 -4.91 -5.20
N ALA A 206 23.90 -6.00 -4.76
CA ALA A 206 23.29 -6.98 -3.88
C ALA A 206 22.84 -6.34 -2.54
N ASN A 207 21.66 -6.76 -2.07
CA ASN A 207 21.01 -6.22 -0.88
C ASN A 207 20.33 -7.31 -0.03
N SER A 208 20.88 -8.53 -0.01
CA SER A 208 20.35 -9.66 0.77
C SER A 208 20.51 -9.51 2.29
N SER A 209 21.13 -8.43 2.74
CA SER A 209 21.23 -8.02 4.14
C SER A 209 20.98 -6.52 4.27
N TRP A 210 20.51 -6.09 5.45
CA TRP A 210 20.30 -4.66 5.72
C TRP A 210 21.58 -3.84 5.52
N GLY A 211 21.44 -2.72 4.87
CA GLY A 211 22.54 -1.79 4.64
C GLY A 211 22.02 -0.42 4.23
N ALA A 212 22.88 0.58 4.20
CA ALA A 212 22.52 1.91 3.74
C ALA A 212 21.83 1.86 2.38
N PHE A 213 20.78 2.67 2.22
CA PHE A 213 20.06 2.80 0.95
C PHE A 213 20.98 3.30 -0.15
N ALA A 214 20.82 2.74 -1.32
CA ALA A 214 21.36 3.27 -2.57
C ALA A 214 20.39 2.87 -3.70
N ASN A 215 20.23 3.72 -4.70
CA ASN A 215 19.34 3.44 -5.83
C ASN A 215 19.60 2.07 -6.46
N ALA A 216 20.87 1.72 -6.67
CA ALA A 216 21.29 0.44 -7.27
C ALA A 216 20.93 -0.81 -6.45
N LYS A 217 20.41 -0.64 -5.22
CA LYS A 217 19.94 -1.73 -4.36
C LYS A 217 18.43 -1.93 -4.41
N LEU A 218 17.69 -0.96 -4.96
CA LEU A 218 16.22 -0.89 -4.78
C LEU A 218 15.53 -2.13 -5.34
N PHE A 219 15.96 -2.58 -6.53
CA PHE A 219 15.35 -3.71 -7.25
C PHE A 219 16.41 -4.71 -7.72
N ASN A 220 17.42 -4.94 -6.88
CA ASN A 220 18.49 -5.86 -7.23
C ASN A 220 17.96 -7.25 -7.57
N GLY A 221 18.41 -7.77 -8.72
CA GLY A 221 18.03 -9.09 -9.22
C GLY A 221 16.70 -9.11 -10.02
N GLN A 222 16.07 -7.95 -10.28
CA GLN A 222 14.97 -7.87 -11.23
C GLN A 222 15.42 -8.28 -12.62
N VAL A 223 14.72 -9.21 -13.25
CA VAL A 223 14.98 -9.68 -14.63
C VAL A 223 13.73 -9.51 -15.50
N ALA A 224 12.56 -9.84 -14.95
CA ALA A 224 11.30 -9.71 -15.66
C ALA A 224 10.99 -8.24 -15.97
N ASN A 225 10.54 -7.95 -17.17
CA ASN A 225 10.11 -6.63 -17.60
C ASN A 225 8.66 -6.69 -18.06
N ILE A 226 7.72 -6.29 -17.16
CA ILE A 226 6.29 -6.34 -17.47
C ILE A 226 5.92 -5.36 -18.59
N THR A 227 6.66 -4.26 -18.75
CA THR A 227 6.35 -3.22 -19.74
C THR A 227 6.71 -3.61 -21.17
N SER A 228 7.39 -4.76 -21.35
CA SER A 228 7.92 -5.20 -22.64
C SER A 228 6.84 -5.52 -23.68
N SER A 229 5.58 -5.68 -23.31
CA SER A 229 4.46 -5.95 -24.21
C SER A 229 3.14 -5.45 -23.66
N ALA A 230 2.30 -4.88 -24.50
CA ALA A 230 0.92 -4.53 -24.18
C ALA A 230 0.00 -5.73 -23.87
N SER A 231 0.51 -6.95 -23.98
CA SER A 231 -0.21 -8.17 -23.57
C SER A 231 0.16 -8.65 -22.17
N ASN A 232 1.09 -7.95 -21.51
CA ASN A 232 1.56 -8.37 -20.18
C ASN A 232 0.63 -7.88 -19.09
N ASP A 233 0.42 -8.77 -18.13
CA ASP A 233 -0.33 -8.50 -16.91
C ASP A 233 0.38 -9.06 -15.67
N PHE A 234 0.08 -8.46 -14.52
CA PHE A 234 0.58 -8.88 -13.23
C PHE A 234 -0.53 -8.79 -12.19
N TYR A 235 -0.69 -9.83 -11.39
CA TYR A 235 -1.70 -9.90 -10.34
C TYR A 235 -1.04 -10.12 -8.98
N LEU A 236 -1.56 -9.46 -7.95
CA LEU A 236 -1.09 -9.54 -6.57
C LEU A 236 -2.27 -9.63 -5.61
N THR A 237 -2.23 -10.57 -4.66
CA THR A 237 -3.17 -10.65 -3.54
C THR A 237 -2.57 -11.43 -2.37
N GLY A 238 -3.26 -11.43 -1.23
CA GLY A 238 -2.83 -12.18 -0.05
C GLY A 238 -1.49 -11.71 0.50
N VAL A 239 -1.20 -10.41 0.43
CA VAL A 239 0.05 -9.84 0.93
C VAL A 239 0.03 -9.81 2.45
N GLN A 240 0.95 -10.54 3.07
CA GLN A 240 1.12 -10.61 4.52
C GLN A 240 2.58 -10.47 4.90
N LEU A 241 2.88 -9.49 5.73
CA LEU A 241 4.16 -9.29 6.39
C LEU A 241 3.97 -9.55 7.88
N GLU A 242 4.62 -10.53 8.43
CA GLU A 242 4.46 -10.95 9.83
C GLU A 242 5.79 -11.14 10.54
N VAL A 243 5.80 -10.99 11.86
CA VAL A 243 6.98 -11.27 12.70
C VAL A 243 7.20 -12.78 12.77
N GLY A 244 8.43 -13.22 12.58
CA GLY A 244 8.84 -14.62 12.65
C GLY A 244 9.53 -15.12 11.39
N GLN A 245 10.04 -16.34 11.45
CA GLN A 245 10.81 -16.96 10.36
C GLN A 245 9.96 -17.83 9.43
N ASN A 246 8.73 -18.13 9.81
CA ASN A 246 7.87 -19.04 9.08
C ASN A 246 6.57 -18.34 8.69
N PRO A 247 6.11 -18.52 7.44
CA PRO A 247 4.81 -17.98 7.03
C PRO A 247 3.70 -18.76 7.74
N THR A 248 2.67 -18.03 8.17
CA THR A 248 1.40 -18.61 8.57
C THR A 248 0.37 -18.52 7.43
N GLU A 249 -0.81 -19.11 7.62
CA GLU A 249 -1.92 -18.89 6.70
C GLU A 249 -2.33 -17.41 6.72
N PHE A 250 -2.83 -16.92 5.58
CA PHE A 250 -3.23 -15.52 5.46
C PHE A 250 -4.28 -15.14 6.52
N GLU A 251 -4.09 -14.02 7.19
CA GLU A 251 -5.01 -13.49 8.19
C GLU A 251 -6.20 -12.81 7.51
N HIS A 252 -7.28 -13.56 7.30
CA HIS A 252 -8.52 -12.99 6.79
C HIS A 252 -9.23 -12.20 7.88
N GLU A 253 -9.33 -10.91 7.71
CA GLU A 253 -10.06 -10.01 8.61
C GLU A 253 -11.50 -9.79 8.13
N PRO A 254 -12.47 -9.53 9.04
CA PRO A 254 -13.76 -8.99 8.64
C PRO A 254 -13.59 -7.71 7.82
N HIS A 255 -14.39 -7.57 6.76
CA HIS A 255 -14.26 -6.42 5.82
C HIS A 255 -14.25 -5.06 6.53
N ILE A 256 -15.14 -4.88 7.52
CA ILE A 256 -15.23 -3.62 8.28
C ILE A 256 -13.94 -3.28 9.05
N VAL A 257 -13.17 -4.28 9.49
CA VAL A 257 -11.90 -4.06 10.19
C VAL A 257 -10.88 -3.51 9.20
N THR A 258 -10.74 -4.13 8.04
CA THR A 258 -9.84 -3.66 6.98
C THR A 258 -10.25 -2.28 6.48
N GLU A 259 -11.56 -2.05 6.26
CA GLU A 259 -12.09 -0.76 5.85
C GLU A 259 -11.76 0.35 6.86
N ASN A 260 -11.95 0.12 8.16
CA ASN A 260 -11.59 1.07 9.20
C ASN A 260 -10.08 1.37 9.23
N LYS A 261 -9.23 0.35 9.04
CA LYS A 261 -7.79 0.54 8.92
C LYS A 261 -7.45 1.42 7.70
N CYS A 262 -8.12 1.23 6.57
CA CYS A 262 -7.95 2.06 5.38
C CYS A 262 -8.44 3.50 5.59
N MET A 263 -9.58 3.68 6.26
CA MET A 263 -10.14 5.01 6.54
C MET A 263 -9.25 5.89 7.42
N ARG A 264 -8.31 5.33 8.18
CA ARG A 264 -7.29 6.12 8.88
C ARG A 264 -6.44 6.97 7.92
N TYR A 265 -6.30 6.52 6.69
CA TYR A 265 -5.46 7.14 5.65
C TYR A 265 -6.27 7.85 4.58
N PHE A 266 -7.38 7.26 4.17
CA PHE A 266 -8.21 7.80 3.12
C PHE A 266 -9.68 7.53 3.40
N GLU A 267 -10.52 8.55 3.21
CA GLU A 267 -11.96 8.44 3.35
C GLU A 267 -12.64 9.29 2.28
N GLN A 268 -13.67 8.75 1.66
CA GLN A 268 -14.58 9.52 0.83
C GLN A 268 -15.94 9.63 1.51
N TYR A 269 -16.43 10.83 1.54
CA TYR A 269 -17.79 11.12 1.93
C TYR A 269 -18.63 11.37 0.68
N GLN A 270 -19.71 10.63 0.55
CA GLN A 270 -20.66 10.76 -0.56
C GLN A 270 -22.07 10.90 0.00
N GLY A 271 -22.82 11.88 -0.48
CA GLY A 271 -24.21 12.09 -0.11
C GLY A 271 -24.56 13.57 0.02
N PRO A 272 -25.83 13.93 -0.11
CA PRO A 272 -26.28 15.28 0.13
C PRO A 272 -26.16 15.59 1.63
N ASN A 273 -25.14 16.34 2.00
CA ASN A 273 -25.02 16.91 3.34
C ASN A 273 -25.52 18.33 3.32
N THR A 274 -26.78 18.47 3.62
CA THR A 274 -27.39 19.77 3.95
C THR A 274 -27.33 19.91 5.47
N HIS A 275 -26.28 20.50 5.99
CA HIS A 275 -26.18 20.71 7.43
C HIS A 275 -25.57 22.06 7.69
N GLY A 276 -26.33 22.97 8.18
CA GLY A 276 -25.80 24.21 8.64
C GLY A 276 -26.86 25.12 9.22
N GLY A 277 -26.52 25.69 10.37
CA GLY A 277 -27.15 26.90 10.83
C GLY A 277 -26.69 28.07 9.99
N ASN A 278 -27.53 29.07 9.85
CA ASN A 278 -27.19 30.32 9.20
C ASN A 278 -26.18 31.09 10.08
N TYR A 279 -25.01 31.41 9.53
CA TYR A 279 -23.94 32.07 10.29
C TYR A 279 -24.03 33.61 10.26
N ASP A 280 -24.45 34.20 9.16
CA ASP A 280 -24.40 35.65 8.92
C ASP A 280 -25.73 36.31 8.58
N GLY A 281 -26.84 35.68 8.97
CA GLY A 281 -28.17 36.24 8.74
C GLY A 281 -28.74 36.01 7.36
N GLY A 282 -28.19 35.16 6.49
CA GLY A 282 -28.88 34.81 5.26
C GLY A 282 -28.10 34.22 4.11
N SER A 283 -26.77 34.19 4.15
CA SER A 283 -26.01 33.81 2.96
C SER A 283 -24.88 32.77 3.18
N THR A 284 -24.49 32.49 4.41
CA THR A 284 -23.44 31.53 4.72
C THR A 284 -23.91 30.48 5.71
N TYR A 285 -23.75 29.22 5.35
CA TYR A 285 -24.04 28.08 6.20
C TYR A 285 -22.75 27.40 6.62
N ILE A 286 -22.65 27.01 7.88
CA ILE A 286 -21.54 26.22 8.42
C ILE A 286 -22.04 24.79 8.67
N GLY A 287 -21.34 23.82 8.11
CA GLY A 287 -21.56 22.42 8.40
C GLY A 287 -20.33 21.78 9.05
N HIS A 288 -20.56 20.80 9.87
CA HIS A 288 -19.51 19.95 10.42
C HIS A 288 -19.68 18.53 9.91
N LEU A 289 -18.58 17.92 9.54
CA LEU A 289 -18.50 16.52 9.16
C LEU A 289 -17.42 15.85 10.02
N PHE A 290 -17.81 14.83 10.75
CA PHE A 290 -16.87 14.03 11.53
C PHE A 290 -16.28 12.92 10.67
N TYR A 291 -14.98 12.71 10.81
CA TYR A 291 -14.34 11.54 10.20
C TYR A 291 -14.86 10.26 10.86
N LYS A 292 -15.09 9.23 10.07
CA LYS A 292 -15.51 7.92 10.60
C LYS A 292 -14.43 7.29 11.46
N VAL A 293 -13.16 7.56 11.11
CA VAL A 293 -11.97 7.09 11.82
C VAL A 293 -10.98 8.24 11.94
N ARG A 294 -10.35 8.37 13.11
CA ARG A 294 -9.29 9.36 13.33
C ARG A 294 -8.19 9.22 12.28
N LYS A 295 -7.86 10.29 11.61
CA LYS A 295 -6.83 10.31 10.57
C LYS A 295 -5.42 10.20 11.15
N ARG A 296 -4.49 9.65 10.36
CA ARG A 296 -3.07 9.53 10.73
C ARG A 296 -2.45 10.90 11.04
N THR A 297 -2.71 11.86 10.20
CA THR A 297 -2.28 13.25 10.31
C THR A 297 -3.41 14.17 9.87
N GLN A 298 -3.20 15.46 9.90
CA GLN A 298 -4.12 16.41 9.31
C GLN A 298 -4.29 16.12 7.82
N PRO A 299 -5.50 15.74 7.37
CA PRO A 299 -5.70 15.35 5.98
C PRO A 299 -5.76 16.53 5.04
N THR A 300 -5.41 16.27 3.78
CA THR A 300 -5.76 17.14 2.65
C THR A 300 -7.23 16.92 2.30
N LEU A 301 -7.97 18.01 2.19
CA LEU A 301 -9.38 18.00 1.84
C LEU A 301 -9.57 18.45 0.39
N THR A 302 -10.30 17.66 -0.40
CA THR A 302 -10.69 18.02 -1.75
C THR A 302 -12.20 17.90 -1.90
N GLY A 303 -12.87 19.01 -2.21
CA GLY A 303 -14.29 19.03 -2.56
C GLY A 303 -14.46 18.61 -4.01
N LEU A 304 -15.15 17.49 -4.23
CA LEU A 304 -15.31 16.92 -5.57
C LEU A 304 -16.63 17.31 -6.26
N ALA A 305 -17.66 17.65 -5.48
CA ALA A 305 -18.92 18.16 -5.99
C ALA A 305 -19.72 18.84 -4.89
N GLY A 306 -20.49 19.85 -5.23
CA GLY A 306 -21.37 20.57 -4.32
C GLY A 306 -21.31 22.08 -4.50
N ASN A 307 -22.17 22.78 -3.79
CA ASN A 307 -22.21 24.22 -3.73
C ASN A 307 -21.61 24.68 -2.39
N TYR A 308 -20.33 24.96 -2.38
CA TYR A 308 -19.59 25.40 -1.20
C TYR A 308 -18.58 26.50 -1.56
N SER A 309 -18.29 27.40 -0.63
CA SER A 309 -17.30 28.46 -0.85
C SER A 309 -15.91 28.12 -0.33
N ASN A 310 -15.81 27.39 0.79
CA ASN A 310 -14.54 27.03 1.41
C ASN A 310 -14.64 25.72 2.19
N LEU A 311 -13.55 24.96 2.21
CA LEU A 311 -13.34 23.82 3.07
C LEU A 311 -12.23 24.15 4.07
N TYR A 312 -12.50 23.93 5.33
CA TYR A 312 -11.52 24.11 6.38
C TYR A 312 -11.42 22.83 7.22
N ASN A 313 -10.19 22.48 7.54
CA ASN A 313 -9.92 21.49 8.55
C ASN A 313 -9.84 22.20 9.90
N THR A 314 -10.66 21.81 10.87
CA THR A 314 -10.73 22.46 12.18
C THR A 314 -9.55 22.17 13.10
N SER A 315 -8.53 21.47 12.63
CA SER A 315 -7.39 21.01 13.43
C SER A 315 -6.45 22.12 13.92
N THR A 316 -6.81 23.40 13.86
CA THR A 316 -5.99 24.50 14.41
C THR A 316 -6.03 24.61 15.92
N GLY A 317 -6.64 23.67 16.64
CA GLY A 317 -6.61 23.60 18.11
C GLY A 317 -7.26 22.35 18.62
N SER A 318 -6.76 21.70 19.57
CA SER A 318 -7.24 20.63 20.48
C SER A 318 -8.00 19.42 19.94
N LEU A 319 -8.65 19.42 18.76
CA LEU A 319 -9.43 18.29 18.25
C LEU A 319 -8.68 17.47 17.19
N GLY A 320 -7.58 17.99 16.67
CA GLY A 320 -6.67 17.20 15.81
C GLY A 320 -7.35 16.68 14.55
N ASN A 321 -7.21 15.43 14.22
CA ASN A 321 -7.59 14.79 12.97
C ASN A 321 -9.01 14.16 13.04
N GLU A 322 -9.99 14.83 13.66
CA GLU A 322 -11.28 14.24 14.02
C GLU A 322 -12.48 14.79 13.24
N ASP A 323 -12.42 16.04 12.73
CA ASP A 323 -13.55 16.65 12.01
C ASP A 323 -13.14 17.66 10.92
N ILE A 324 -14.13 18.01 10.12
CA ILE A 324 -14.07 19.05 9.10
C ILE A 324 -15.15 20.09 9.39
N MET A 325 -14.81 21.36 9.32
CA MET A 325 -15.77 22.44 9.17
C MET A 325 -15.80 22.93 7.73
N TYR A 326 -16.97 23.09 7.15
CA TYR A 326 -17.12 23.65 5.82
C TYR A 326 -18.09 24.81 5.79
N PHE A 327 -17.82 25.77 4.91
CA PHE A 327 -18.67 26.93 4.66
C PHE A 327 -19.32 26.81 3.29
N VAL A 328 -20.56 27.16 3.21
CA VAL A 328 -21.34 27.11 1.98
C VAL A 328 -22.00 28.45 1.74
N SER A 329 -21.86 29.01 0.55
CA SER A 329 -22.51 30.25 0.17
C SER A 329 -23.82 29.98 -0.59
N GLY A 330 -24.87 30.74 -0.26
CA GLY A 330 -26.19 30.67 -0.91
C GLY A 330 -27.29 30.03 -0.07
N THR A 331 -28.52 30.06 -0.58
CA THR A 331 -29.72 29.62 0.18
C THR A 331 -29.89 28.11 0.29
N SER A 332 -29.03 27.32 -0.36
CA SER A 332 -29.01 25.86 -0.26
C SER A 332 -27.62 25.35 -0.54
N GLY A 333 -26.77 25.38 0.47
CA GLY A 333 -25.44 24.80 0.35
C GLY A 333 -25.44 23.31 0.65
N TYR A 334 -24.79 22.52 -0.18
CA TYR A 334 -24.57 21.09 0.05
C TYR A 334 -23.22 20.67 -0.51
N ILE A 335 -22.66 19.64 0.09
CA ILE A 335 -21.51 18.93 -0.41
C ILE A 335 -21.97 17.52 -0.77
N THR A 336 -21.73 17.11 -2.00
CA THR A 336 -22.09 15.77 -2.47
C THR A 336 -20.93 14.80 -2.41
N LYS A 337 -19.70 15.32 -2.44
CA LYS A 337 -18.50 14.48 -2.31
C LYS A 337 -17.35 15.27 -1.71
N ILE A 338 -16.72 14.71 -0.69
CA ILE A 338 -15.43 15.18 -0.13
C ILE A 338 -14.46 14.01 -0.11
N THR A 339 -13.23 14.26 -0.53
CA THR A 339 -12.10 13.37 -0.34
C THR A 339 -11.27 13.88 0.83
N ILE A 340 -10.91 12.97 1.72
CA ILE A 340 -10.15 13.20 2.95
C ILE A 340 -8.91 12.31 2.84
N ASP A 341 -7.75 12.91 2.54
CA ASP A 341 -6.51 12.18 2.25
C ASP A 341 -5.44 12.50 3.30
N ALA A 342 -5.02 11.47 4.03
CA ALA A 342 -3.97 11.48 5.05
C ALA A 342 -2.94 10.36 4.79
N GLU A 343 -2.73 9.96 3.54
CA GLU A 343 -1.78 8.91 3.15
C GLU A 343 -0.32 9.26 3.52
N LEU A 344 0.56 8.24 3.53
CA LEU A 344 1.98 8.35 3.85
C LEU A 344 2.81 8.81 2.65
#